data_0d87fbfdc17bb1e4afed6ab36495e956
#
_entry.id   0d87fbfdc17bb1e4afed6ab36495e956
#
_cell.length_a   1.000
_cell.length_b   1.000
_cell.length_c   1.000
_cell.angle_alpha   90.00
_cell.angle_beta   90.00
_cell.angle_gamma   90.00
#
_symmetry.space_group_name_H-M   'P 1'
#
loop_
_entity.id
_entity.type
_entity.pdbx_description
1 polymer ?
#
loop_
_entity_poly.entity_id
_entity_poly.type
_entity_poly.pdbx_seq_one_letter_code
_entity_poly.pdbx_strand_id
1 'polypeptide(L)'
;LGGGAVPANNAINLGVSGDRIEHVLFRLLPASAGGKGELDRADLNPDFVVLMLGINNSFDVENPAVDSIFAGVKTVVEAVHARKPGTRILLQSLLPTNDPVKNRDLVQPINAKLATLAKSPPFNTYVVWLDLYPAFVDTAGLQQTRLFNDGLHPSEAGYRVWRDKLVPALAAAR
;
A
#
# COMPACT_ATOMS: atom_id res chain seq x y z
N LEU A 1 -4.42 -10.36 14.25
CA LEU A 1 -3.89 -11.51 13.55
C LEU A 1 -2.50 -11.16 13.09
N GLY A 2 -1.52 -11.46 13.91
CA GLY A 2 -0.14 -11.08 13.70
C GLY A 2 0.44 -11.66 12.44
N GLY A 3 1.24 -10.85 11.75
CA GLY A 3 2.04 -11.29 10.64
C GLY A 3 2.97 -12.42 11.07
N GLY A 4 3.15 -13.39 10.19
CA GLY A 4 4.08 -14.48 10.35
C GLY A 4 5.11 -14.47 9.21
N ALA A 5 6.30 -14.99 9.50
CA ALA A 5 7.26 -15.27 8.43
C ALA A 5 6.71 -16.37 7.52
N VAL A 6 6.82 -16.18 6.22
CA VAL A 6 6.53 -17.21 5.22
C VAL A 6 7.86 -17.76 4.74
N PRO A 7 8.31 -18.90 5.27
CA PRO A 7 9.68 -19.41 5.03
C PRO A 7 10.00 -19.59 3.56
N ALA A 8 9.03 -20.06 2.77
CA ALA A 8 9.24 -20.32 1.34
C ALA A 8 9.52 -19.04 0.52
N ASN A 9 9.04 -17.88 0.98
CA ASN A 9 9.17 -16.60 0.27
C ASN A 9 10.03 -15.60 1.04
N ASN A 10 10.52 -15.98 2.22
CA ASN A 10 11.28 -15.10 3.10
C ASN A 10 10.56 -13.74 3.36
N ALA A 11 9.24 -13.80 3.53
CA ALA A 11 8.37 -12.64 3.67
C ALA A 11 7.71 -12.60 5.05
N ILE A 12 7.52 -11.39 5.57
CA ILE A 12 6.77 -11.13 6.81
C ILE A 12 5.50 -10.36 6.43
N ASN A 13 4.35 -10.86 6.85
CA ASN A 13 3.09 -10.14 6.72
C ASN A 13 2.86 -9.28 7.95
N LEU A 14 2.89 -7.96 7.78
CA LEU A 14 2.59 -6.94 8.80
C LEU A 14 1.22 -6.29 8.60
N GLY A 15 0.43 -6.74 7.61
CA GLY A 15 -0.91 -6.24 7.38
C GLY A 15 -1.86 -6.61 8.52
N VAL A 16 -2.65 -5.64 8.99
CA VAL A 16 -3.71 -5.81 9.99
C VAL A 16 -5.01 -5.32 9.40
N SER A 17 -6.06 -6.13 9.53
CA SER A 17 -7.40 -5.77 9.03
C SER A 17 -7.90 -4.50 9.70
N GLY A 18 -8.44 -3.57 8.89
CA GLY A 18 -8.95 -2.30 9.39
C GLY A 18 -7.90 -1.24 9.68
N ASP A 19 -6.60 -1.52 9.47
CA ASP A 19 -5.56 -0.51 9.71
C ASP A 19 -5.80 0.74 8.85
N ARG A 20 -5.74 1.87 9.52
CA ARG A 20 -5.65 3.21 8.95
C ARG A 20 -4.19 3.64 8.90
N ILE A 21 -3.92 4.74 8.22
CA ILE A 21 -2.55 5.27 8.06
C ILE A 21 -1.90 5.54 9.42
N GLU A 22 -2.63 6.16 10.35
CA GLU A 22 -2.14 6.49 11.68
C GLU A 22 -1.80 5.25 12.52
N HIS A 23 -2.53 4.14 12.33
CA HIS A 23 -2.22 2.87 13.00
C HIS A 23 -0.90 2.29 12.46
N VAL A 24 -0.70 2.34 11.16
CA VAL A 24 0.54 1.90 10.53
C VAL A 24 1.71 2.79 10.97
N LEU A 25 1.55 4.12 10.96
CA LEU A 25 2.56 5.05 11.45
C LEU A 25 2.95 4.76 12.90
N PHE A 26 1.97 4.56 13.80
CA PHE A 26 2.23 4.21 15.20
C PHE A 26 3.09 2.94 15.30
N ARG A 27 2.82 1.93 14.49
CA ARG A 27 3.61 0.69 14.51
C ARG A 27 5.05 0.88 13.98
N LEU A 28 5.22 1.72 12.96
CA LEU A 28 6.51 1.93 12.29
C LEU A 28 7.41 2.94 13.01
N LEU A 29 6.83 3.98 13.62
CA LEU A 29 7.60 4.99 14.32
C LEU A 29 8.40 4.39 15.49
N PRO A 30 9.61 4.93 15.77
CA PRO A 30 10.43 4.42 16.86
C PRO A 30 9.78 4.61 18.22
N ALA A 31 10.10 3.73 19.15
CA ALA A 31 9.61 3.85 20.53
C ALA A 31 10.00 5.18 21.18
N SER A 32 11.14 5.76 20.82
CA SER A 32 11.58 7.09 21.26
C SER A 32 10.69 8.24 20.75
N ALA A 33 9.92 8.02 19.71
CA ALA A 33 8.93 8.97 19.17
C ALA A 33 7.49 8.59 19.54
N GLY A 34 7.30 7.72 20.52
CA GLY A 34 5.99 7.27 20.98
C GLY A 34 5.36 6.17 20.12
N GLY A 35 6.07 5.62 19.17
CA GLY A 35 5.63 4.52 18.34
C GLY A 35 5.91 3.14 18.95
N LYS A 36 5.55 2.08 18.23
CA LYS A 36 5.78 0.69 18.65
C LYS A 36 7.18 0.17 18.26
N GLY A 37 7.86 0.83 17.30
CA GLY A 37 9.22 0.49 16.90
C GLY A 37 9.34 -0.82 16.12
N GLU A 38 8.36 -1.20 15.31
CA GLU A 38 8.45 -2.45 14.53
C GLU A 38 9.64 -2.46 13.56
N LEU A 39 10.07 -1.29 13.09
CA LEU A 39 11.27 -1.14 12.25
C LEU A 39 12.57 -0.94 13.06
N ASP A 40 12.51 -0.87 14.41
CA ASP A 40 13.70 -0.69 15.25
C ASP A 40 14.54 -1.96 15.37
N ARG A 41 13.99 -3.11 15.00
CA ARG A 41 14.68 -4.39 15.03
C ARG A 41 15.92 -4.38 14.14
N ALA A 42 17.07 -4.65 14.71
CA ALA A 42 18.36 -4.67 14.00
C ALA A 42 18.45 -5.85 12.99
N ASP A 43 17.74 -6.95 13.28
CA ASP A 43 17.68 -8.15 12.42
C ASP A 43 16.66 -8.02 11.27
N LEU A 44 15.84 -6.97 11.24
CA LEU A 44 14.88 -6.71 10.18
C LEU A 44 15.50 -5.78 9.12
N ASN A 45 16.03 -6.36 8.06
CA ASN A 45 16.61 -5.65 6.92
C ASN A 45 15.99 -6.15 5.62
N PRO A 46 14.75 -5.75 5.31
CA PRO A 46 14.06 -6.22 4.12
C PRO A 46 14.64 -5.57 2.85
N ASP A 47 14.78 -6.34 1.77
CA ASP A 47 15.09 -5.81 0.45
C ASP A 47 13.93 -4.93 -0.05
N PHE A 48 12.71 -5.34 0.27
CA PHE A 48 11.47 -4.66 -0.16
C PHE A 48 10.48 -4.49 0.99
N VAL A 49 9.79 -3.35 0.98
CA VAL A 49 8.51 -3.17 1.66
C VAL A 49 7.43 -3.01 0.60
N VAL A 50 6.43 -3.88 0.62
CA VAL A 50 5.25 -3.80 -0.25
C VAL A 50 4.16 -3.07 0.51
N LEU A 51 3.71 -1.92 -0.02
CA LEU A 51 2.79 -1.02 0.68
C LEU A 51 1.53 -0.75 -0.16
N MET A 52 0.37 -1.07 0.41
CA MET A 52 -0.94 -0.60 -0.03
C MET A 52 -1.70 -0.11 1.20
N LEU A 53 -2.09 1.16 1.23
CA LEU A 53 -2.63 1.80 2.43
C LEU A 53 -3.49 3.00 2.06
N GLY A 54 -4.50 3.30 2.88
CA GLY A 54 -5.30 4.52 2.78
C GLY A 54 -6.80 4.30 2.54
N ILE A 55 -7.22 3.14 2.04
CA ILE A 55 -8.65 2.90 1.78
C ILE A 55 -9.49 2.97 3.06
N ASN A 56 -8.97 2.51 4.20
CA ASN A 56 -9.69 2.56 5.48
C ASN A 56 -9.88 3.99 6.00
N ASN A 57 -8.99 4.93 5.64
CA ASN A 57 -9.17 6.35 5.95
C ASN A 57 -10.31 6.99 5.17
N SER A 58 -10.74 6.37 4.06
CA SER A 58 -11.85 6.89 3.25
C SER A 58 -13.23 6.67 3.85
N PHE A 59 -13.33 5.90 4.93
CA PHE A 59 -14.60 5.66 5.64
C PHE A 59 -14.85 6.67 6.76
N ASP A 60 -13.84 7.44 7.15
CA ASP A 60 -13.96 8.54 8.09
C ASP A 60 -13.95 9.89 7.36
N VAL A 61 -14.48 10.91 8.03
CA VAL A 61 -14.63 12.23 7.45
C VAL A 61 -13.33 13.01 7.59
N GLU A 62 -12.40 12.82 6.66
CA GLU A 62 -11.28 13.71 6.48
C GLU A 62 -11.59 14.70 5.34
N ASN A 63 -11.25 15.97 5.51
CA ASN A 63 -11.53 16.98 4.51
C ASN A 63 -10.32 17.89 4.30
N PRO A 64 -9.74 17.94 3.11
CA PRO A 64 -10.08 17.15 1.92
C PRO A 64 -9.50 15.71 2.01
N ALA A 65 -10.35 14.70 1.84
CA ALA A 65 -9.97 13.31 2.05
C ALA A 65 -8.82 12.83 1.14
N VAL A 66 -8.82 13.23 -0.13
CA VAL A 66 -7.77 12.85 -1.10
C VAL A 66 -6.40 13.36 -0.64
N ASP A 67 -6.32 14.62 -0.22
CA ASP A 67 -5.05 15.25 0.17
C ASP A 67 -4.56 14.71 1.51
N SER A 68 -5.45 14.49 2.48
CA SER A 68 -5.12 13.92 3.78
C SER A 68 -4.59 12.48 3.65
N ILE A 69 -5.27 11.65 2.86
CA ILE A 69 -4.83 10.26 2.62
C ILE A 69 -3.49 10.26 1.87
N PHE A 70 -3.34 11.07 0.84
CA PHE A 70 -2.07 11.18 0.12
C PHE A 70 -0.93 11.61 1.03
N ALA A 71 -1.12 12.66 1.84
CA ALA A 71 -0.11 13.15 2.79
C ALA A 71 0.27 12.07 3.81
N GLY A 72 -0.71 11.36 4.32
CA GLY A 72 -0.49 10.28 5.27
C GLY A 72 0.31 9.12 4.67
N VAL A 73 -0.03 8.65 3.46
CA VAL A 73 0.73 7.59 2.77
C VAL A 73 2.16 8.05 2.48
N LYS A 74 2.34 9.30 2.03
CA LYS A 74 3.67 9.90 1.84
C LYS A 74 4.48 9.84 3.14
N THR A 75 3.89 10.21 4.28
CA THR A 75 4.56 10.14 5.59
C THR A 75 4.97 8.71 5.96
N VAL A 76 4.14 7.70 5.65
CA VAL A 76 4.52 6.29 5.85
C VAL A 76 5.72 5.91 4.99
N VAL A 77 5.72 6.30 3.72
CA VAL A 77 6.84 6.04 2.79
C VAL A 77 8.14 6.67 3.32
N GLU A 78 8.07 7.93 3.77
CA GLU A 78 9.21 8.65 4.35
C GLU A 78 9.69 7.98 5.66
N ALA A 79 8.77 7.54 6.53
CA ALA A 79 9.12 6.86 7.77
C ALA A 79 9.82 5.52 7.52
N VAL A 80 9.35 4.73 6.54
CA VAL A 80 10.03 3.48 6.15
C VAL A 80 11.44 3.77 5.64
N HIS A 81 11.59 4.72 4.71
CA HIS A 81 12.90 5.06 4.14
C HIS A 81 13.87 5.60 5.20
N ALA A 82 13.41 6.46 6.09
CA ALA A 82 14.24 7.00 7.17
C ALA A 82 14.75 5.91 8.12
N ARG A 83 13.94 4.86 8.36
CA ARG A 83 14.30 3.76 9.27
C ARG A 83 15.11 2.66 8.58
N LYS A 84 14.87 2.43 7.28
CA LYS A 84 15.46 1.37 6.46
C LYS A 84 15.90 1.95 5.10
N PRO A 85 16.96 2.76 5.06
CA PRO A 85 17.35 3.51 3.85
C PRO A 85 17.81 2.62 2.69
N GLY A 86 18.23 1.38 2.97
CA GLY A 86 18.59 0.39 1.95
C GLY A 86 17.40 -0.36 1.34
N THR A 87 16.19 -0.19 1.90
CA THR A 87 14.97 -0.89 1.46
C THR A 87 14.32 -0.17 0.30
N ARG A 88 13.92 -0.90 -0.74
CA ARG A 88 13.04 -0.38 -1.79
C ARG A 88 11.58 -0.51 -1.37
N ILE A 89 10.77 0.49 -1.67
CA ILE A 89 9.35 0.51 -1.34
C ILE A 89 8.55 0.28 -2.62
N LEU A 90 7.86 -0.87 -2.71
CA LEU A 90 6.91 -1.13 -3.78
C LEU A 90 5.56 -0.56 -3.35
N LEU A 91 5.31 0.67 -3.77
CA LEU A 91 4.08 1.40 -3.49
C LEU A 91 3.02 0.99 -4.51
N GLN A 92 1.91 0.45 -4.03
CA GLN A 92 0.82 -0.07 -4.85
C GLN A 92 -0.34 0.92 -4.94
N SER A 93 -1.05 0.92 -6.07
CA SER A 93 -2.32 1.61 -6.16
C SER A 93 -3.36 1.01 -5.23
N LEU A 94 -4.29 1.82 -4.74
CA LEU A 94 -5.52 1.34 -4.14
C LEU A 94 -6.32 0.58 -5.22
N LEU A 95 -6.99 -0.50 -4.81
CA LEU A 95 -7.89 -1.26 -5.67
C LEU A 95 -9.24 -0.53 -5.80
N PRO A 96 -10.03 -0.82 -6.87
CA PRO A 96 -11.37 -0.29 -6.98
C PRO A 96 -12.28 -0.87 -5.89
N THR A 97 -13.20 -0.05 -5.38
CA THR A 97 -14.31 -0.48 -4.54
C THR A 97 -15.54 -0.78 -5.42
N ASN A 98 -16.59 -1.33 -4.83
CA ASN A 98 -17.88 -1.54 -5.50
C ASN A 98 -18.70 -0.23 -5.67
N ASP A 99 -18.18 0.90 -5.19
CA ASP A 99 -18.77 2.23 -5.36
C ASP A 99 -18.05 3.01 -6.48
N PRO A 100 -18.65 3.16 -7.67
CA PRO A 100 -18.05 3.89 -8.78
C PRO A 100 -17.78 5.37 -8.49
N VAL A 101 -18.60 5.99 -7.64
CA VAL A 101 -18.42 7.41 -7.24
C VAL A 101 -17.17 7.52 -6.37
N LYS A 102 -17.02 6.67 -5.35
CA LYS A 102 -15.81 6.63 -4.53
C LYS A 102 -14.57 6.35 -5.38
N ASN A 103 -14.68 5.45 -6.36
CA ASN A 103 -13.56 5.14 -7.25
C ASN A 103 -13.14 6.37 -8.05
N ARG A 104 -14.10 7.12 -8.62
CA ARG A 104 -13.84 8.32 -9.42
C ARG A 104 -13.31 9.47 -8.59
N ASP A 105 -13.95 9.74 -7.44
CA ASP A 105 -13.72 10.99 -6.69
C ASP A 105 -12.66 10.88 -5.61
N LEU A 106 -12.24 9.64 -5.26
CA LEU A 106 -11.26 9.40 -4.20
C LEU A 106 -10.16 8.44 -4.64
N VAL A 107 -10.48 7.18 -5.03
CA VAL A 107 -9.47 6.16 -5.27
C VAL A 107 -8.53 6.54 -6.41
N GLN A 108 -9.09 6.92 -7.58
CA GLN A 108 -8.28 7.28 -8.74
C GLN A 108 -7.47 8.58 -8.52
N PRO A 109 -8.00 9.65 -7.91
CA PRO A 109 -7.21 10.83 -7.56
C PRO A 109 -6.05 10.53 -6.60
N ILE A 110 -6.26 9.68 -5.58
CA ILE A 110 -5.18 9.25 -4.69
C ILE A 110 -4.12 8.48 -5.49
N ASN A 111 -4.52 7.50 -6.31
CA ASN A 111 -3.60 6.71 -7.11
C ASN A 111 -2.77 7.60 -8.06
N ALA A 112 -3.38 8.60 -8.68
CA ALA A 112 -2.66 9.55 -9.53
C ALA A 112 -1.59 10.35 -8.76
N LYS A 113 -1.93 10.83 -7.55
CA LYS A 113 -0.96 11.53 -6.68
C LYS A 113 0.17 10.61 -6.24
N LEU A 114 -0.11 9.36 -5.84
CA LEU A 114 0.90 8.39 -5.44
C LEU A 114 1.81 7.98 -6.61
N ALA A 115 1.26 7.81 -7.81
CA ALA A 115 2.03 7.54 -9.02
C ALA A 115 2.99 8.71 -9.36
N THR A 116 2.54 9.94 -9.15
CA THR A 116 3.36 11.14 -9.33
C THR A 116 4.46 11.21 -8.28
N LEU A 117 4.13 10.95 -7.00
CA LEU A 117 5.11 10.90 -5.92
C LEU A 117 6.25 9.94 -6.24
N ALA A 118 5.92 8.71 -6.63
CA ALA A 118 6.92 7.68 -6.93
C ALA A 118 7.89 8.06 -8.07
N LYS A 119 7.47 8.95 -8.97
CA LYS A 119 8.31 9.44 -10.08
C LYS A 119 9.09 10.71 -9.75
N SER A 120 8.79 11.34 -8.64
CA SER A 120 9.38 12.63 -8.24
C SER A 120 10.60 12.43 -7.33
N PRO A 121 11.65 13.26 -7.46
CA PRO A 121 12.74 13.26 -6.49
C PRO A 121 12.27 13.68 -5.08
N PRO A 122 12.82 13.11 -4.01
CA PRO A 122 13.82 12.03 -4.01
C PRO A 122 13.22 10.62 -4.12
N PHE A 123 11.88 10.49 -4.13
CA PHE A 123 11.16 9.21 -4.03
C PHE A 123 11.52 8.24 -5.15
N ASN A 124 11.74 8.74 -6.36
CA ASN A 124 12.08 7.93 -7.53
C ASN A 124 13.40 7.14 -7.38
N THR A 125 14.17 7.38 -6.35
CA THR A 125 15.40 6.63 -6.06
C THR A 125 15.16 5.37 -5.25
N TYR A 126 14.07 5.30 -4.48
CA TYR A 126 13.76 4.19 -3.58
C TYR A 126 12.30 3.68 -3.62
N VAL A 127 11.41 4.40 -4.30
CA VAL A 127 10.01 3.99 -4.48
C VAL A 127 9.80 3.45 -5.90
N VAL A 128 9.17 2.29 -5.99
CA VAL A 128 8.70 1.69 -7.25
C VAL A 128 7.17 1.69 -7.24
N TRP A 129 6.55 2.27 -8.26
CA TRP A 129 5.10 2.29 -8.41
C TRP A 129 4.59 1.01 -9.08
N LEU A 130 3.59 0.37 -8.46
CA LEU A 130 2.86 -0.75 -9.06
C LEU A 130 1.38 -0.39 -9.17
N ASP A 131 0.93 -0.11 -10.39
CA ASP A 131 -0.48 0.14 -10.66
C ASP A 131 -1.25 -1.17 -10.80
N LEU A 132 -2.02 -1.52 -9.79
CA LEU A 132 -2.89 -2.68 -9.79
C LEU A 132 -4.31 -2.35 -10.27
N TYR A 133 -4.74 -1.09 -10.14
CA TYR A 133 -6.13 -0.67 -10.39
C TYR A 133 -6.68 -1.15 -11.73
N PRO A 134 -5.95 -1.00 -12.88
CA PRO A 134 -6.47 -1.43 -14.18
C PRO A 134 -6.73 -2.93 -14.30
N ALA A 135 -6.04 -3.75 -13.51
CA ALA A 135 -6.23 -5.21 -13.55
C ALA A 135 -7.50 -5.65 -12.80
N PHE A 136 -8.11 -4.76 -12.04
CA PHE A 136 -9.28 -5.04 -11.20
C PHE A 136 -10.56 -4.36 -11.68
N VAL A 137 -10.51 -3.63 -12.79
CA VAL A 137 -11.67 -3.05 -13.46
C VAL A 137 -11.90 -3.68 -14.83
N ASP A 138 -13.15 -3.64 -15.30
CA ASP A 138 -13.51 -4.07 -16.65
C ASP A 138 -13.29 -2.94 -17.68
N THR A 139 -13.69 -3.18 -18.93
CA THR A 139 -13.57 -2.20 -20.03
C THR A 139 -14.43 -0.96 -19.85
N ALA A 140 -15.44 -0.99 -18.98
CA ALA A 140 -16.24 0.17 -18.60
C ALA A 140 -15.68 0.91 -17.39
N GLY A 141 -14.54 0.46 -16.82
CA GLY A 141 -13.94 1.04 -15.63
C GLY A 141 -14.61 0.65 -14.30
N LEU A 142 -15.52 -0.34 -14.35
CA LEU A 142 -16.20 -0.83 -13.16
C LEU A 142 -15.44 -1.98 -12.52
N GLN A 143 -15.56 -2.10 -11.18
CA GLN A 143 -14.94 -3.18 -10.43
C GLN A 143 -15.35 -4.55 -10.98
N GLN A 144 -14.37 -5.41 -11.25
CA GLN A 144 -14.62 -6.81 -11.59
C GLN A 144 -15.02 -7.59 -10.34
N THR A 145 -16.32 -7.67 -10.05
CA THR A 145 -16.86 -8.23 -8.80
C THR A 145 -16.38 -9.66 -8.51
N ARG A 146 -16.11 -10.48 -9.54
CA ARG A 146 -15.55 -11.84 -9.40
C ARG A 146 -14.18 -11.89 -8.73
N LEU A 147 -13.47 -10.75 -8.71
CA LEU A 147 -12.15 -10.62 -8.09
C LEU A 147 -12.22 -10.18 -6.62
N PHE A 148 -13.43 -10.00 -6.09
CA PHE A 148 -13.66 -9.52 -4.73
C PHE A 148 -14.67 -10.42 -3.99
N ASN A 149 -14.54 -10.47 -2.64
CA ASN A 149 -15.45 -11.22 -1.78
C ASN A 149 -16.67 -10.37 -1.36
N ASP A 150 -16.45 -9.08 -1.10
CA ASP A 150 -17.42 -8.18 -0.47
C ASP A 150 -17.42 -6.77 -1.10
N GLY A 151 -16.85 -6.64 -2.29
CA GLY A 151 -16.73 -5.36 -2.99
C GLY A 151 -15.55 -4.50 -2.54
N LEU A 152 -14.73 -4.96 -1.60
CA LEU A 152 -13.52 -4.28 -1.13
C LEU A 152 -12.33 -5.23 -1.05
N HIS A 153 -12.48 -6.40 -0.45
CA HIS A 153 -11.40 -7.35 -0.22
C HIS A 153 -11.29 -8.35 -1.38
N PRO A 154 -10.09 -8.54 -1.93
CA PRO A 154 -9.88 -9.48 -3.02
C PRO A 154 -10.31 -10.92 -2.67
N SER A 155 -10.94 -11.58 -3.63
CA SER A 155 -11.18 -13.02 -3.59
C SER A 155 -9.89 -13.80 -3.87
N GLU A 156 -9.94 -15.14 -3.80
CA GLU A 156 -8.82 -15.96 -4.22
C GLU A 156 -8.40 -15.65 -5.67
N ALA A 157 -9.36 -15.45 -6.58
CA ALA A 157 -9.08 -15.06 -7.95
C ALA A 157 -8.41 -13.67 -8.02
N GLY A 158 -8.86 -12.72 -7.20
CA GLY A 158 -8.24 -11.40 -7.07
C GLY A 158 -6.80 -11.48 -6.57
N TYR A 159 -6.52 -12.30 -5.57
CA TYR A 159 -5.15 -12.50 -5.09
C TYR A 159 -4.24 -13.15 -6.14
N ARG A 160 -4.76 -14.02 -7.00
CA ARG A 160 -3.99 -14.57 -8.12
C ARG A 160 -3.62 -13.48 -9.13
N VAL A 161 -4.56 -12.61 -9.50
CA VAL A 161 -4.30 -11.44 -10.36
C VAL A 161 -3.25 -10.53 -9.71
N TRP A 162 -3.38 -10.26 -8.42
CA TRP A 162 -2.42 -9.44 -7.65
C TRP A 162 -1.01 -10.05 -7.69
N ARG A 163 -0.89 -11.33 -7.37
CA ARG A 163 0.39 -12.07 -7.43
C ARG A 163 1.05 -11.96 -8.80
N ASP A 164 0.26 -12.14 -9.87
CA ASP A 164 0.75 -12.16 -11.25
C ASP A 164 1.27 -10.77 -11.71
N LYS A 165 0.88 -9.70 -11.01
CA LYS A 165 1.43 -8.35 -11.16
C LYS A 165 2.60 -8.08 -10.21
N LEU A 166 2.49 -8.53 -8.96
CA LEU A 166 3.47 -8.26 -7.91
C LEU A 166 4.80 -8.97 -8.15
N VAL A 167 4.77 -10.26 -8.52
CA VAL A 167 6.00 -11.06 -8.66
C VAL A 167 6.93 -10.51 -9.73
N PRO A 168 6.48 -10.19 -10.96
CA PRO A 168 7.34 -9.53 -11.95
C PRO A 168 7.85 -8.16 -11.53
N ALA A 169 7.02 -7.38 -10.83
CA ALA A 169 7.43 -6.05 -10.34
C ALA A 169 8.56 -6.15 -9.30
N LEU A 170 8.48 -7.10 -8.37
CA LEU A 170 9.56 -7.38 -7.41
C LEU A 170 10.84 -7.85 -8.11
N ALA A 171 10.73 -8.69 -9.15
CA ALA A 171 11.88 -9.16 -9.90
C ALA A 171 12.57 -8.02 -10.67
N ALA A 172 11.81 -7.11 -11.27
CA ALA A 172 12.32 -5.94 -12.00
C ALA A 172 12.88 -4.84 -11.09
N ALA A 173 12.47 -4.82 -9.82
CA ALA A 173 12.91 -3.83 -8.85
C ALA A 173 14.17 -4.23 -8.05
N ARG A 174 14.78 -5.37 -8.34
CA ARG A 174 16.03 -5.85 -7.70
C ARG A 174 17.27 -5.12 -8.15
#